data_c5872ccb721e709a2408a2a8c0142793
#
_entry.id   c5872ccb721e709a2408a2a8c0142793
#
_cell.length_a   1.000
_cell.length_b   1.000
_cell.length_c   1.000
_cell.angle_alpha   90.00
_cell.angle_beta   90.00
_cell.angle_gamma   90.00
#
_symmetry.space_group_name_H-M   'P 1'
#
loop_
_entity.id
_entity.type
_entity.pdbx_description
1 polymer ?
#
loop_
_entity_poly.entity_id
_entity_poly.type
_entity_poly.pdbx_seq_one_letter_code
_entity_poly.pdbx_strand_id
1 'polypeptide(L)'
;MSKRDGLTEKERQAKRQERADSFWSAFQFTENGKPKSSLIVYTFSLSILYAAAYFLCYEGAIRLLMRPLAALPAWGANLIVALLASAAGAALCCFPHRFFRDKRIVFGGHLWLCGYALAVLVIMLIMLGFTEEFLSFLVFFAWFALPPVILGTAASALLFRRDRIPASSENPEPEWKKYVNRR
;
A
#
# COMPACT_ATOMS: atom_id res chain seq x y z
N MET A 1 -18.08 28.06 22.51
CA MET A 1 -18.87 26.93 23.05
C MET A 1 -19.19 25.98 21.93
N SER A 2 -18.46 24.86 21.85
CA SER A 2 -18.63 23.82 20.83
C SER A 2 -19.91 23.03 21.15
N LYS A 3 -20.86 22.99 20.19
CA LYS A 3 -22.00 22.07 20.25
C LYS A 3 -21.43 20.65 20.15
N ARG A 4 -21.12 20.03 21.28
CA ARG A 4 -20.85 18.61 21.36
C ARG A 4 -22.18 17.88 21.11
N ASP A 5 -22.23 17.17 20.02
CA ASP A 5 -23.33 16.37 19.54
C ASP A 5 -24.01 15.57 20.64
N GLY A 6 -25.27 15.94 20.97
CA GLY A 6 -26.13 15.25 21.93
C GLY A 6 -26.69 13.92 21.38
N LEU A 7 -25.90 13.15 20.66
CA LEU A 7 -26.27 11.81 20.18
C LEU A 7 -26.32 10.85 21.36
N THR A 8 -27.44 10.16 21.49
CA THR A 8 -27.58 9.09 22.49
C THR A 8 -26.57 7.97 22.23
N GLU A 9 -26.24 7.17 23.25
CA GLU A 9 -25.27 6.06 23.09
C GLU A 9 -25.70 5.08 21.99
N LYS A 10 -27.00 4.85 21.82
CA LYS A 10 -27.57 4.01 20.75
C LYS A 10 -27.28 4.58 19.36
N GLU A 11 -27.43 5.89 19.19
CA GLU A 11 -27.12 6.56 17.91
C GLU A 11 -25.61 6.55 17.61
N ARG A 12 -24.77 6.64 18.63
CA ARG A 12 -23.31 6.52 18.48
C ARG A 12 -22.91 5.10 18.09
N GLN A 13 -23.54 4.08 18.66
CA GLN A 13 -23.32 2.68 18.30
C GLN A 13 -23.82 2.40 16.89
N ALA A 14 -25.02 2.85 16.52
CA ALA A 14 -25.55 2.70 15.18
C ALA A 14 -24.64 3.36 14.13
N LYS A 15 -24.15 4.57 14.39
CA LYS A 15 -23.24 5.30 13.50
C LYS A 15 -21.84 4.65 13.39
N ARG A 16 -21.37 3.98 14.46
CA ARG A 16 -20.14 3.19 14.43
C ARG A 16 -20.34 1.92 13.59
N GLN A 17 -21.46 1.26 13.76
CA GLN A 17 -21.81 0.06 13.02
C GLN A 17 -22.01 0.35 11.53
N GLU A 18 -22.73 1.41 11.20
CA GLU A 18 -22.88 1.90 9.82
C GLU A 18 -21.54 2.25 9.16
N ARG A 19 -20.61 2.88 9.90
CA ARG A 19 -19.24 3.13 9.39
C ARG A 19 -18.44 1.86 9.21
N ALA A 20 -18.56 0.90 10.13
CA ALA A 20 -17.90 -0.39 10.01
C ALA A 20 -18.46 -1.19 8.82
N ASP A 21 -19.77 -1.20 8.64
CA ASP A 21 -20.45 -1.88 7.53
C ASP A 21 -20.11 -1.22 6.19
N SER A 22 -20.06 0.12 6.15
CA SER A 22 -19.59 0.88 4.99
C SER A 22 -18.13 0.61 4.67
N PHE A 23 -17.26 0.49 5.68
CA PHE A 23 -15.86 0.13 5.51
C PHE A 23 -15.73 -1.31 4.98
N TRP A 24 -16.41 -2.28 5.60
CA TRP A 24 -16.37 -3.68 5.18
C TRP A 24 -17.04 -3.90 3.83
N SER A 25 -18.15 -3.23 3.53
CA SER A 25 -18.79 -3.30 2.21
C SER A 25 -17.86 -2.71 1.14
N ALA A 26 -17.13 -1.64 1.47
CA ALA A 26 -16.08 -1.10 0.61
C ALA A 26 -14.96 -2.11 0.32
N PHE A 27 -14.71 -3.10 1.18
CA PHE A 27 -13.79 -4.22 0.94
C PHE A 27 -14.46 -5.45 0.31
N GLN A 28 -15.75 -5.66 0.50
CA GLN A 28 -16.47 -6.85 0.03
C GLN A 28 -16.96 -6.75 -1.41
N PHE A 29 -17.26 -5.54 -1.90
CA PHE A 29 -17.85 -5.36 -3.23
C PHE A 29 -17.03 -4.38 -4.08
N THR A 30 -16.91 -4.70 -5.36
CA THR A 30 -16.40 -3.75 -6.36
C THR A 30 -17.46 -2.68 -6.65
N GLU A 31 -17.06 -1.58 -7.29
CA GLU A 31 -17.99 -0.53 -7.75
C GLU A 31 -19.15 -1.08 -8.61
N ASN A 32 -18.98 -2.27 -9.18
CA ASN A 32 -19.98 -3.00 -9.98
C ASN A 32 -20.77 -4.04 -9.18
N GLY A 33 -20.74 -4.02 -7.84
CA GLY A 33 -21.48 -4.93 -6.97
C GLY A 33 -21.02 -6.39 -6.98
N LYS A 34 -19.88 -6.71 -7.59
CA LYS A 34 -19.30 -8.07 -7.60
C LYS A 34 -18.48 -8.32 -6.34
N PRO A 35 -18.52 -9.53 -5.75
CA PRO A 35 -17.71 -9.86 -4.59
C PRO A 35 -16.20 -9.69 -4.87
N LYS A 36 -15.49 -9.07 -3.93
CA LYS A 36 -14.08 -8.67 -4.05
C LYS A 36 -13.05 -9.77 -3.80
N SER A 37 -13.41 -11.02 -3.72
CA SER A 37 -12.44 -12.12 -3.58
C SER A 37 -11.33 -12.04 -4.64
N SER A 38 -11.66 -11.60 -5.84
CA SER A 38 -10.68 -11.36 -6.90
C SER A 38 -9.73 -10.19 -6.61
N LEU A 39 -10.18 -9.11 -5.95
CA LEU A 39 -9.32 -7.95 -5.66
C LEU A 39 -8.18 -8.31 -4.69
N ILE A 40 -8.48 -9.09 -3.64
CA ILE A 40 -7.47 -9.55 -2.68
C ILE A 40 -6.43 -10.41 -3.38
N VAL A 41 -6.87 -11.35 -4.23
CA VAL A 41 -5.96 -12.22 -5.00
C VAL A 41 -5.09 -11.39 -5.96
N TYR A 42 -5.68 -10.43 -6.69
CA TYR A 42 -4.91 -9.57 -7.60
C TYR A 42 -3.92 -8.69 -6.86
N THR A 43 -4.29 -8.06 -5.75
CA THR A 43 -3.38 -7.23 -4.96
C THR A 43 -2.25 -8.05 -4.34
N PHE A 44 -2.55 -9.26 -3.86
CA PHE A 44 -1.55 -10.18 -3.34
C PHE A 44 -0.57 -10.62 -4.43
N SER A 45 -1.06 -11.10 -5.59
CA SER A 45 -0.21 -11.52 -6.70
C SER A 45 0.65 -10.37 -7.22
N LEU A 46 0.08 -9.16 -7.30
CA LEU A 46 0.79 -7.96 -7.72
C LEU A 46 1.88 -7.56 -6.73
N SER A 47 1.66 -7.76 -5.43
CA SER A 47 2.65 -7.46 -4.38
C SER A 47 3.91 -8.31 -4.51
N ILE A 48 3.79 -9.57 -4.94
CA ILE A 48 4.95 -10.44 -5.21
C ILE A 48 5.78 -9.88 -6.37
N LEU A 49 5.10 -9.44 -7.45
CA LEU A 49 5.78 -8.79 -8.57
C LEU A 49 6.44 -7.48 -8.15
N TYR A 50 5.81 -6.70 -7.26
CA TYR A 50 6.39 -5.48 -6.71
C TYR A 50 7.62 -5.78 -5.86
N ALA A 51 7.58 -6.79 -4.98
CA ALA A 51 8.74 -7.22 -4.21
C ALA A 51 9.91 -7.60 -5.13
N ALA A 52 9.66 -8.37 -6.17
CA ALA A 52 10.65 -8.73 -7.17
C ALA A 52 11.20 -7.49 -7.91
N ALA A 53 10.34 -6.55 -8.30
CA ALA A 53 10.75 -5.31 -8.97
C ALA A 53 11.66 -4.45 -8.07
N TYR A 54 11.31 -4.26 -6.80
CA TYR A 54 12.15 -3.54 -5.85
C TYR A 54 13.50 -4.22 -5.62
N PHE A 55 13.51 -5.55 -5.49
CA PHE A 55 14.73 -6.31 -5.35
C PHE A 55 15.65 -6.14 -6.57
N LEU A 56 15.12 -6.26 -7.77
CA LEU A 56 15.87 -6.08 -9.01
C LEU A 56 16.40 -4.64 -9.15
N CYS A 57 15.60 -3.64 -8.80
CA CYS A 57 16.05 -2.24 -8.79
C CYS A 57 17.18 -2.02 -7.79
N TYR A 58 17.09 -2.64 -6.60
CA TYR A 58 18.13 -2.53 -5.58
C TYR A 58 19.43 -3.20 -6.02
N GLU A 59 19.36 -4.41 -6.54
CA GLU A 59 20.50 -5.14 -7.08
C GLU A 59 21.16 -4.39 -8.24
N GLY A 60 20.36 -3.87 -9.16
CA GLY A 60 20.83 -3.04 -10.26
C GLY A 60 21.50 -1.76 -9.77
N ALA A 61 20.92 -1.08 -8.79
CA ALA A 61 21.50 0.14 -8.20
C ALA A 61 22.82 -0.13 -7.49
N ILE A 62 22.95 -1.24 -6.75
CA ILE A 62 24.23 -1.65 -6.14
C ILE A 62 25.30 -1.80 -7.23
N ARG A 63 25.00 -2.59 -8.26
CA ARG A 63 25.98 -2.88 -9.33
C ARG A 63 26.44 -1.63 -10.08
N LEU A 64 25.52 -0.70 -10.31
CA LEU A 64 25.80 0.50 -11.09
C LEU A 64 26.44 1.61 -10.26
N LEU A 65 26.02 1.77 -9.00
CA LEU A 65 26.33 2.97 -8.20
C LEU A 65 27.41 2.75 -7.15
N MET A 66 27.69 1.52 -6.68
CA MET A 66 28.68 1.33 -5.61
C MET A 66 30.09 1.76 -6.02
N ARG A 67 30.48 1.57 -7.28
CA ARG A 67 31.79 2.02 -7.77
C ARG A 67 31.92 3.55 -7.76
N PRO A 68 31.02 4.33 -8.40
CA PRO A 68 31.11 5.79 -8.38
C PRO A 68 30.90 6.40 -6.97
N LEU A 69 30.21 5.69 -6.08
CA LEU A 69 29.97 6.15 -4.71
C LEU A 69 31.03 5.70 -3.71
N ALA A 70 32.09 5.00 -4.14
CA ALA A 70 33.15 4.48 -3.28
C ALA A 70 33.94 5.58 -2.52
N ALA A 71 33.89 6.83 -2.99
CA ALA A 71 34.49 7.99 -2.31
C ALA A 71 33.64 8.49 -1.12
N LEU A 72 32.40 8.05 -0.98
CA LEU A 72 31.50 8.44 0.10
C LEU A 72 31.63 7.48 1.30
N PRO A 73 31.29 7.94 2.52
CA PRO A 73 31.12 7.05 3.66
C PRO A 73 30.09 5.95 3.34
N ALA A 74 30.32 4.75 3.83
CA ALA A 74 29.49 3.57 3.53
C ALA A 74 27.99 3.81 3.78
N TRP A 75 27.63 4.51 4.86
CA TRP A 75 26.24 4.86 5.15
C TRP A 75 25.63 5.79 4.10
N GLY A 76 26.41 6.78 3.60
CA GLY A 76 25.94 7.71 2.57
C GLY A 76 25.73 7.02 1.22
N ALA A 77 26.66 6.14 0.83
CA ALA A 77 26.53 5.34 -0.38
C ALA A 77 25.27 4.42 -0.30
N ASN A 78 25.07 3.74 0.82
CA ASN A 78 23.90 2.89 1.03
C ASN A 78 22.59 3.68 1.00
N LEU A 79 22.56 4.88 1.58
CA LEU A 79 21.40 5.76 1.54
C LEU A 79 21.02 6.14 0.10
N ILE A 80 22.00 6.56 -0.69
CA ILE A 80 21.78 6.96 -2.09
C ILE A 80 21.27 5.77 -2.90
N VAL A 81 21.91 4.61 -2.77
CA VAL A 81 21.49 3.38 -3.44
C VAL A 81 20.07 3.01 -3.06
N ALA A 82 19.73 3.00 -1.77
CA ALA A 82 18.42 2.65 -1.27
C ALA A 82 17.32 3.61 -1.77
N LEU A 83 17.59 4.92 -1.76
CA LEU A 83 16.63 5.92 -2.23
C LEU A 83 16.42 5.84 -3.75
N LEU A 84 17.50 5.73 -4.54
CA LEU A 84 17.38 5.65 -6.01
C LEU A 84 16.73 4.34 -6.45
N ALA A 85 17.11 3.21 -5.85
CA ALA A 85 16.48 1.94 -6.11
C ALA A 85 14.98 1.96 -5.78
N SER A 86 14.63 2.56 -4.63
CA SER A 86 13.24 2.66 -4.19
C SER A 86 12.43 3.61 -5.06
N ALA A 87 13.01 4.73 -5.50
CA ALA A 87 12.35 5.65 -6.43
C ALA A 87 12.09 4.98 -7.79
N ALA A 88 13.10 4.28 -8.34
CA ALA A 88 12.96 3.53 -9.59
C ALA A 88 11.91 2.40 -9.46
N GLY A 89 11.97 1.62 -8.38
CA GLY A 89 11.00 0.58 -8.08
C GLY A 89 9.59 1.13 -7.91
N ALA A 90 9.41 2.25 -7.19
CA ALA A 90 8.12 2.91 -7.03
C ALA A 90 7.56 3.40 -8.38
N ALA A 91 8.39 4.01 -9.21
CA ALA A 91 8.00 4.44 -10.55
C ALA A 91 7.56 3.25 -11.40
N LEU A 92 8.31 2.16 -11.38
CA LEU A 92 8.01 0.94 -12.13
C LEU A 92 6.74 0.26 -11.62
N CYS A 93 6.56 0.17 -10.30
CA CYS A 93 5.37 -0.43 -9.69
C CYS A 93 4.11 0.43 -9.83
N CYS A 94 4.25 1.77 -9.89
CA CYS A 94 3.13 2.67 -10.12
C CYS A 94 2.78 2.85 -11.61
N PHE A 95 3.67 2.48 -12.54
CA PHE A 95 3.42 2.58 -13.98
C PHE A 95 2.16 1.82 -14.43
N PRO A 96 1.87 0.58 -13.96
CA PRO A 96 0.65 -0.15 -14.31
C PRO A 96 -0.65 0.54 -13.91
N HIS A 97 -0.60 1.54 -13.03
CA HIS A 97 -1.77 2.32 -12.64
C HIS A 97 -2.59 2.84 -13.84
N ARG A 98 -1.93 3.10 -14.96
CA ARG A 98 -2.60 3.53 -16.20
C ARG A 98 -3.47 2.45 -16.82
N PHE A 99 -3.10 1.18 -16.64
CA PHE A 99 -3.75 0.03 -17.26
C PHE A 99 -4.82 -0.60 -16.38
N PHE A 100 -4.71 -0.42 -15.07
CA PHE A 100 -5.71 -0.95 -14.16
C PHE A 100 -6.95 -0.06 -14.10
N ARG A 101 -8.10 -0.64 -14.37
CA ARG A 101 -9.39 0.03 -14.24
C ARG A 101 -9.71 0.34 -12.77
N ASP A 102 -9.32 -0.56 -11.86
CA ASP A 102 -9.45 -0.37 -10.41
C ASP A 102 -8.10 0.05 -9.81
N LYS A 103 -7.99 1.32 -9.48
CA LYS A 103 -6.78 1.98 -8.98
C LYS A 103 -6.39 1.52 -7.57
N ARG A 104 -7.33 0.86 -6.85
CA ARG A 104 -7.07 0.28 -5.52
C ARG A 104 -6.09 -0.88 -5.58
N ILE A 105 -5.94 -1.54 -6.73
CA ILE A 105 -5.05 -2.69 -6.90
C ILE A 105 -3.59 -2.29 -6.64
N VAL A 106 -3.15 -1.15 -7.18
CA VAL A 106 -1.76 -0.67 -7.00
C VAL A 106 -1.48 -0.32 -5.54
N PHE A 107 -2.40 0.41 -4.91
CA PHE A 107 -2.26 0.76 -3.49
C PHE A 107 -2.34 -0.48 -2.58
N GLY A 108 -3.26 -1.41 -2.85
CA GLY A 108 -3.38 -2.66 -2.12
C GLY A 108 -2.11 -3.53 -2.23
N GLY A 109 -1.47 -3.57 -3.41
CA GLY A 109 -0.19 -4.25 -3.60
C GLY A 109 0.92 -3.69 -2.70
N HIS A 110 1.01 -2.37 -2.56
CA HIS A 110 1.99 -1.74 -1.66
C HIS A 110 1.65 -1.97 -0.17
N LEU A 111 0.36 -2.03 0.19
CA LEU A 111 -0.03 -2.40 1.56
C LEU A 111 0.40 -3.82 1.92
N TRP A 112 0.34 -4.77 0.97
CA TRP A 112 0.88 -6.12 1.18
C TRP A 112 2.38 -6.12 1.41
N LEU A 113 3.16 -5.25 0.72
CA LEU A 113 4.59 -5.10 0.98
C LEU A 113 4.88 -4.62 2.41
N CYS A 114 4.07 -3.69 2.95
CA CYS A 114 4.16 -3.30 4.36
C CYS A 114 3.93 -4.51 5.29
N GLY A 115 2.91 -5.33 4.96
CA GLY A 115 2.61 -6.55 5.70
C GLY A 115 3.76 -7.56 5.67
N TYR A 116 4.38 -7.77 4.50
CA TYR A 116 5.56 -8.66 4.37
C TYR A 116 6.75 -8.13 5.17
N ALA A 117 7.04 -6.83 5.10
CA ALA A 117 8.11 -6.24 5.87
C ALA A 117 7.91 -6.45 7.38
N LEU A 118 6.69 -6.21 7.86
CA LEU A 118 6.33 -6.47 9.26
C LEU A 118 6.46 -7.97 9.61
N ALA A 119 5.95 -8.86 8.77
CA ALA A 119 6.02 -10.30 9.00
C ALA A 119 7.48 -10.80 9.09
N VAL A 120 8.35 -10.33 8.19
CA VAL A 120 9.78 -10.67 8.22
C VAL A 120 10.43 -10.20 9.52
N LEU A 121 10.15 -8.96 9.96
CA LEU A 121 10.68 -8.44 11.23
C LEU A 121 10.23 -9.28 12.43
N VAL A 122 8.94 -9.65 12.49
CA VAL A 122 8.40 -10.47 13.57
C VAL A 122 9.02 -11.85 13.56
N ILE A 123 9.15 -12.50 12.41
CA ILE A 123 9.76 -13.82 12.27
C ILE A 123 11.22 -13.78 12.73
N MET A 124 11.99 -12.77 12.28
CA MET A 124 13.39 -12.65 12.68
C MET A 124 13.55 -12.36 14.17
N LEU A 125 12.66 -11.56 14.75
CA LEU A 125 12.62 -11.30 16.19
C LEU A 125 12.33 -12.60 16.99
N ILE A 126 11.42 -13.43 16.50
CA ILE A 126 11.12 -14.72 17.15
C ILE A 126 12.30 -15.68 17.04
N MET A 127 12.97 -15.72 15.88
CA MET A 127 14.08 -16.65 15.63
C MET A 127 15.37 -16.25 16.36
N LEU A 128 15.71 -14.98 16.39
CA LEU A 128 16.98 -14.48 16.91
C LEU A 128 16.86 -13.88 18.32
N GLY A 129 15.64 -13.57 18.77
CA GLY A 129 15.43 -12.79 20.00
C GLY A 129 16.04 -11.39 19.89
N PHE A 130 16.21 -10.71 21.01
CA PHE A 130 16.89 -9.41 21.09
C PHE A 130 18.42 -9.62 21.24
N THR A 131 19.07 -10.07 20.18
CA THR A 131 20.53 -10.29 20.12
C THR A 131 21.20 -9.23 19.25
N GLU A 132 22.53 -9.19 19.28
CA GLU A 132 23.31 -8.33 18.38
C GLU A 132 23.10 -8.71 16.90
N GLU A 133 22.87 -9.98 16.64
CA GLU A 133 22.55 -10.48 15.30
C GLU A 133 21.22 -9.91 14.79
N PHE A 134 20.20 -9.86 15.66
CA PHE A 134 18.94 -9.23 15.32
C PHE A 134 19.08 -7.72 15.05
N LEU A 135 19.89 -7.01 15.86
CA LEU A 135 20.16 -5.59 15.64
C LEU A 135 20.89 -5.34 14.32
N SER A 136 21.86 -6.17 14.00
CA SER A 136 22.57 -6.10 12.70
C SER A 136 21.63 -6.36 11.53
N PHE A 137 20.76 -7.36 11.65
CA PHE A 137 19.69 -7.63 10.67
C PHE A 137 18.74 -6.44 10.55
N LEU A 138 18.31 -5.84 11.66
CA LEU A 138 17.39 -4.70 11.67
C LEU A 138 17.98 -3.51 10.90
N VAL A 139 19.26 -3.20 11.09
CA VAL A 139 19.94 -2.13 10.36
C VAL A 139 19.98 -2.42 8.86
N PHE A 140 20.37 -3.63 8.47
CA PHE A 140 20.35 -4.05 7.06
C PHE A 140 18.95 -3.96 6.48
N PHE A 141 17.96 -4.51 7.19
CA PHE A 141 16.59 -4.53 6.74
C PHE A 141 15.98 -3.11 6.62
N ALA A 142 16.38 -2.20 7.53
CA ALA A 142 15.96 -0.81 7.45
C ALA A 142 16.42 -0.14 6.14
N TRP A 143 17.65 -0.36 5.71
CA TRP A 143 18.14 0.15 4.42
C TRP A 143 17.45 -0.48 3.22
N PHE A 144 17.16 -1.77 3.29
CA PHE A 144 16.58 -2.51 2.19
C PHE A 144 15.06 -2.34 2.05
N ALA A 145 14.32 -2.40 3.17
CA ALA A 145 12.86 -2.46 3.15
C ALA A 145 12.16 -1.12 3.39
N LEU A 146 12.66 -0.27 4.29
CA LEU A 146 11.97 0.96 4.64
C LEU A 146 11.82 1.95 3.48
N PRO A 147 12.86 2.27 2.69
CA PRO A 147 12.72 3.22 1.59
C PRO A 147 11.67 2.77 0.55
N PRO A 148 11.66 1.53 0.03
CA PRO A 148 10.65 1.11 -0.93
C PRO A 148 9.24 1.06 -0.33
N VAL A 149 9.08 0.64 0.92
CA VAL A 149 7.79 0.61 1.60
C VAL A 149 7.23 2.02 1.77
N ILE A 150 8.05 2.97 2.21
CA ILE A 150 7.62 4.36 2.42
C ILE A 150 7.33 5.04 1.08
N LEU A 151 8.29 5.04 0.15
CA LEU A 151 8.17 5.73 -1.13
C LEU A 151 7.08 5.10 -2.00
N GLY A 152 7.02 3.77 -2.06
CA GLY A 152 6.01 3.06 -2.84
C GLY A 152 4.61 3.28 -2.32
N THR A 153 4.41 3.17 -1.01
CA THR A 153 3.10 3.41 -0.39
C THR A 153 2.68 4.86 -0.54
N ALA A 154 3.59 5.83 -0.32
CA ALA A 154 3.29 7.24 -0.50
C ALA A 154 2.95 7.57 -1.96
N ALA A 155 3.73 7.09 -2.92
CA ALA A 155 3.48 7.32 -4.35
C ALA A 155 2.15 6.71 -4.78
N SER A 156 1.85 5.47 -4.39
CA SER A 156 0.59 4.80 -4.71
C SER A 156 -0.61 5.47 -4.05
N ALA A 157 -0.48 5.95 -2.81
CA ALA A 157 -1.51 6.69 -2.09
C ALA A 157 -1.81 8.05 -2.75
N LEU A 158 -0.77 8.77 -3.18
CA LEU A 158 -0.92 10.04 -3.91
C LEU A 158 -1.63 9.83 -5.25
N LEU A 159 -1.25 8.79 -6.00
CA LEU A 159 -1.93 8.42 -7.24
C LEU A 159 -3.39 8.07 -7.00
N PHE A 160 -3.67 7.27 -5.98
CA PHE A 160 -5.02 6.91 -5.59
C PHE A 160 -5.85 8.13 -5.18
N ARG A 161 -5.25 9.08 -4.43
CA ARG A 161 -5.91 10.33 -4.03
C ARG A 161 -6.20 11.24 -5.22
N ARG A 162 -5.25 11.38 -6.16
CA ARG A 162 -5.40 12.23 -7.35
C ARG A 162 -6.57 11.78 -8.21
N ASP A 163 -6.74 10.48 -8.32
CA ASP A 163 -7.74 9.89 -9.19
C ASP A 163 -9.07 9.57 -8.48
N ARG A 164 -9.21 9.97 -7.21
CA ARG A 164 -10.54 10.12 -6.61
C ARG A 164 -11.23 11.24 -7.38
N ILE A 165 -12.08 10.84 -8.33
CA ILE A 165 -13.06 11.74 -8.93
C ILE A 165 -13.81 12.38 -7.77
N PRO A 166 -13.85 13.73 -7.64
CA PRO A 166 -14.74 14.33 -6.68
C PRO A 166 -16.10 13.66 -6.94
N ALA A 167 -16.72 13.13 -5.88
CA ALA A 167 -18.05 12.57 -5.99
C ALA A 167 -18.89 13.71 -6.58
N SER A 168 -19.09 13.67 -7.90
CA SER A 168 -20.02 14.56 -8.54
C SER A 168 -21.32 14.28 -7.83
N SER A 169 -22.01 15.31 -7.42
CA SER A 169 -23.26 15.29 -6.69
C SER A 169 -24.39 14.57 -7.45
N GLU A 170 -24.12 14.07 -8.62
CA GLU A 170 -24.90 13.09 -9.37
C GLU A 170 -24.36 11.71 -9.07
N ASN A 171 -24.91 11.14 -8.00
CA ASN A 171 -24.87 9.72 -7.78
C ASN A 171 -25.75 9.08 -8.88
N PRO A 172 -25.21 8.55 -9.99
CA PRO A 172 -26.06 7.84 -10.94
C PRO A 172 -26.68 6.70 -10.17
N GLU A 173 -28.00 6.72 -10.00
CA GLU A 173 -28.71 5.64 -9.34
C GLU A 173 -28.18 4.31 -9.87
N PRO A 174 -27.74 3.39 -9.00
CA PRO A 174 -27.15 2.15 -9.44
C PRO A 174 -28.10 1.49 -10.43
N GLU A 175 -27.61 1.06 -11.58
CA GLU A 175 -28.42 0.55 -12.70
C GLU A 175 -29.44 -0.52 -12.29
N TRP A 176 -29.15 -1.30 -11.24
CA TRP A 176 -30.08 -2.29 -10.73
C TRP A 176 -31.39 -1.69 -10.20
N LYS A 177 -31.40 -0.42 -9.69
CA LYS A 177 -32.65 0.25 -9.30
C LYS A 177 -33.57 0.51 -10.46
N LYS A 178 -33.08 0.66 -11.68
CA LYS A 178 -33.87 0.81 -12.89
C LYS A 178 -34.68 -0.46 -13.23
N TYR A 179 -34.20 -1.61 -12.73
CA TYR A 179 -34.87 -2.92 -12.98
C TYR A 179 -35.83 -3.32 -11.88
N VAL A 180 -35.65 -2.81 -10.65
CA VAL A 180 -36.57 -3.12 -9.52
C VAL A 180 -37.88 -2.36 -9.62
N ASN A 181 -37.88 -1.14 -10.17
CA ASN A 181 -39.07 -0.30 -10.30
C ASN A 181 -39.92 -0.60 -11.55
N ARG A 182 -39.64 -1.67 -12.28
CA ARG A 182 -40.42 -2.11 -13.47
C ARG A 182 -41.37 -3.28 -13.20
N ARG A 183 -41.78 -3.50 -11.94
CA ARG A 183 -42.85 -4.45 -11.60
C ARG A 183 -44.03 -3.72 -11.01
#